data_1734d99181d3d0ee257259bed2a2c48a
#
_entry.id   1734d99181d3d0ee257259bed2a2c48a
#
_cell.length_a   1.000
_cell.length_b   1.000
_cell.length_c   1.000
_cell.angle_alpha   90.00
_cell.angle_beta   90.00
_cell.angle_gamma   90.00
#
_symmetry.space_group_name_H-M   'P 1'
#
loop_
_entity.id
_entity.type
_entity.pdbx_description
1 polymer ?
#
loop_
_entity_poly.entity_id
_entity_poly.type
_entity_poly.pdbx_seq_one_letter_code
_entity_poly.pdbx_strand_id
1 'polypeptide(L)'
;WSLAGSALIVIGAGILWMDWAKIRVAWTVKERHDVSMDLYIHLALTVAYIIVIYMAVRKLSEARRVRGRILLLLVMLGLLYDNAVIALGTSLRAGDLLESLHAWRYWAHAWLTPLIVLIALDIWQQERLAIARSRLISALAWLITIALIAYQTFLARDEVRTLRAVREFGVIRYEPANTIGSPAMIIVVTLVLIITAILLLLYRGWWWLAIGIALMPFIMWLQLPLGGRGWENVAEFVLTLAIWGTLERRLPMRLFA
;
A
#
# COMPACT_ATOMS: atom_id res chain seq x y z
N TRP A 1 27.18 1.15 -18.71
CA TRP A 1 25.71 0.91 -18.95
C TRP A 1 25.27 -0.52 -18.69
N SER A 2 26.15 -1.48 -18.30
CA SER A 2 25.79 -2.90 -18.20
C SER A 2 25.63 -3.46 -16.77
N LEU A 3 25.99 -2.77 -15.73
CA LEU A 3 25.95 -3.31 -14.34
C LEU A 3 24.74 -2.85 -13.52
N ALA A 4 24.19 -1.68 -13.79
CA ALA A 4 23.01 -1.18 -13.06
C ALA A 4 21.68 -1.83 -13.52
N GLY A 5 21.59 -2.19 -14.80
CA GLY A 5 20.41 -2.87 -15.35
C GLY A 5 20.24 -4.31 -14.86
N SER A 6 21.35 -5.01 -14.67
CA SER A 6 21.34 -6.41 -14.20
C SER A 6 20.96 -6.53 -12.72
N ALA A 7 21.32 -5.57 -11.89
CA ALA A 7 20.99 -5.59 -10.45
C ALA A 7 19.48 -5.39 -10.20
N LEU A 8 18.81 -4.53 -10.98
CA LEU A 8 17.37 -4.30 -10.86
C LEU A 8 16.53 -5.49 -11.32
N ILE A 9 16.98 -6.22 -12.33
CA ILE A 9 16.31 -7.43 -12.83
C ILE A 9 16.46 -8.58 -11.83
N VAL A 10 17.63 -8.71 -11.18
CA VAL A 10 17.89 -9.78 -10.19
C VAL A 10 17.09 -9.53 -8.91
N ILE A 11 16.93 -8.29 -8.46
CA ILE A 11 16.11 -7.94 -7.28
C ILE A 11 14.63 -8.17 -7.58
N GLY A 12 14.15 -7.79 -8.76
CA GLY A 12 12.76 -8.04 -9.18
C GLY A 12 12.45 -9.53 -9.37
N ALA A 13 13.36 -10.31 -9.95
CA ALA A 13 13.19 -11.75 -10.15
C ALA A 13 13.33 -12.54 -8.84
N GLY A 14 14.18 -12.12 -7.91
CA GLY A 14 14.35 -12.77 -6.60
C GLY A 14 13.08 -12.67 -5.73
N ILE A 15 12.34 -11.57 -5.83
CA ILE A 15 11.07 -11.37 -5.11
C ILE A 15 9.95 -12.23 -5.73
N LEU A 16 9.97 -12.45 -7.04
CA LEU A 16 8.98 -13.27 -7.76
C LEU A 16 9.13 -14.79 -7.55
N TRP A 17 10.33 -15.25 -7.14
CA TRP A 17 10.63 -16.68 -6.94
C TRP A 17 10.71 -17.13 -5.48
N MET A 18 10.52 -16.23 -4.53
CA MET A 18 10.37 -16.64 -3.14
C MET A 18 9.04 -17.38 -2.97
N ASP A 19 9.14 -18.69 -2.80
CA ASP A 19 8.01 -19.57 -2.50
C ASP A 19 7.53 -19.31 -1.05
N TRP A 20 6.69 -18.30 -0.92
CA TRP A 20 6.13 -17.83 0.35
C TRP A 20 5.41 -18.95 1.11
N ALA A 21 4.96 -20.00 0.41
CA ALA A 21 4.34 -21.17 1.02
C ALA A 21 5.35 -21.99 1.80
N LYS A 22 6.59 -22.16 1.32
CA LYS A 22 7.65 -22.90 2.01
C LYS A 22 8.21 -22.17 3.22
N ILE A 23 8.25 -20.83 3.15
CA ILE A 23 8.67 -20.01 4.29
C ILE A 23 7.65 -20.09 5.42
N ARG A 24 6.34 -20.18 5.13
CA ARG A 24 5.30 -20.36 6.16
C ARG A 24 5.41 -21.70 6.92
N VAL A 25 5.82 -22.77 6.27
CA VAL A 25 5.90 -24.11 6.89
C VAL A 25 7.07 -24.22 7.89
N ALA A 26 8.13 -23.44 7.74
CA ALA A 26 9.27 -23.46 8.65
C ALA A 26 9.02 -22.78 10.00
N TRP A 27 7.91 -22.05 10.17
CA TRP A 27 7.58 -21.23 11.35
C TRP A 27 6.33 -21.70 12.10
N THR A 28 6.07 -23.02 12.17
CA THR A 28 5.24 -23.56 13.26
C THR A 28 6.01 -23.40 14.57
N VAL A 29 6.26 -22.17 14.96
CA VAL A 29 6.89 -21.84 16.22
C VAL A 29 5.82 -21.89 17.29
N LYS A 30 6.00 -22.89 18.18
CA LYS A 30 5.66 -22.89 19.60
C LYS A 30 4.96 -21.59 20.03
N GLU A 31 3.68 -21.73 20.43
CA GLU A 31 2.91 -20.68 21.10
C GLU A 31 3.76 -20.03 22.21
N ARG A 32 4.46 -18.98 21.88
CA ARG A 32 4.91 -18.08 22.93
C ARG A 32 3.72 -17.21 23.30
N HIS A 33 3.33 -17.25 24.54
CA HIS A 33 2.51 -16.24 25.21
C HIS A 33 3.26 -14.90 25.28
N ASP A 34 3.83 -14.43 24.20
CA ASP A 34 4.50 -13.14 24.16
C ASP A 34 3.51 -12.09 23.66
N VAL A 35 3.49 -11.01 24.43
CA VAL A 35 2.80 -9.75 24.21
C VAL A 35 2.59 -9.50 22.73
N SER A 36 1.34 -9.33 22.33
CA SER A 36 0.91 -9.24 20.94
C SER A 36 1.54 -8.04 20.23
N MET A 37 2.75 -8.23 19.67
CA MET A 37 3.45 -7.17 18.94
C MET A 37 2.57 -6.59 17.82
N ASP A 38 1.81 -7.45 17.11
CA ASP A 38 0.89 -7.02 16.06
C ASP A 38 -0.19 -6.07 16.59
N LEU A 39 -0.74 -6.32 17.78
CA LEU A 39 -1.73 -5.41 18.36
C LEU A 39 -1.15 -4.00 18.54
N TYR A 40 0.04 -3.90 19.11
CA TYR A 40 0.68 -2.59 19.31
C TYR A 40 1.06 -1.90 18.01
N ILE A 41 1.54 -2.66 17.01
CA ILE A 41 1.83 -2.12 15.68
C ILE A 41 0.55 -1.54 15.07
N HIS A 42 -0.55 -2.29 15.04
CA HIS A 42 -1.80 -1.81 14.43
C HIS A 42 -2.43 -0.65 15.21
N LEU A 43 -2.34 -0.63 16.54
CA LEU A 43 -2.76 0.53 17.35
C LEU A 43 -1.92 1.77 17.04
N ALA A 44 -0.60 1.62 16.99
CA ALA A 44 0.31 2.71 16.66
C ALA A 44 0.06 3.26 15.25
N LEU A 45 -0.14 2.37 14.27
CA LEU A 45 -0.47 2.74 12.89
C LEU A 45 -1.84 3.43 12.81
N THR A 46 -2.84 2.97 13.56
CA THR A 46 -4.16 3.62 13.63
C THR A 46 -4.02 5.07 14.09
N VAL A 47 -3.28 5.31 15.17
CA VAL A 47 -3.02 6.68 15.66
C VAL A 47 -2.21 7.49 14.64
N ALA A 48 -1.18 6.89 14.05
CA ALA A 48 -0.33 7.54 13.05
C ALA A 48 -1.14 7.97 11.82
N TYR A 49 -2.03 7.11 11.30
CA TYR A 49 -2.93 7.47 10.18
C TYR A 49 -3.89 8.60 10.56
N ILE A 50 -4.46 8.61 11.77
CA ILE A 50 -5.32 9.73 12.22
C ILE A 50 -4.54 11.05 12.16
N ILE A 51 -3.30 11.08 12.68
CA ILE A 51 -2.46 12.27 12.66
C ILE A 51 -2.15 12.71 11.23
N VAL A 52 -1.73 11.78 10.36
CA VAL A 52 -1.36 12.09 8.98
C VAL A 52 -2.57 12.56 8.17
N ILE A 53 -3.74 11.91 8.34
CA ILE A 53 -4.99 12.33 7.70
C ILE A 53 -5.38 13.75 8.14
N TYR A 54 -5.32 14.03 9.45
CA TYR A 54 -5.56 15.39 9.97
C TYR A 54 -4.65 16.42 9.32
N MET A 55 -3.33 16.13 9.26
CA MET A 55 -2.36 17.02 8.61
C MET A 55 -2.63 17.19 7.11
N ALA A 56 -2.99 16.11 6.40
CA ALA A 56 -3.29 16.13 4.98
C ALA A 56 -4.57 16.93 4.67
N VAL A 57 -5.61 16.80 5.49
CA VAL A 57 -6.86 17.58 5.36
C VAL A 57 -6.59 19.07 5.58
N ARG A 58 -5.79 19.43 6.60
CA ARG A 58 -5.40 20.82 6.87
C ARG A 58 -4.70 21.48 5.67
N LYS A 59 -3.88 20.70 4.95
CA LYS A 59 -3.17 21.17 3.75
C LYS A 59 -4.00 21.17 2.48
N LEU A 60 -5.17 20.55 2.48
CA LEU A 60 -5.99 20.42 1.28
C LEU A 60 -6.46 21.78 0.75
N SER A 61 -6.78 22.73 1.64
CA SER A 61 -7.19 24.09 1.29
C SER A 61 -6.10 24.92 0.59
N GLU A 62 -4.83 24.57 0.83
CA GLU A 62 -3.67 25.27 0.23
C GLU A 62 -3.27 24.67 -1.12
N ALA A 63 -3.91 23.59 -1.55
CA ALA A 63 -3.50 22.81 -2.68
C ALA A 63 -3.95 23.42 -4.02
N ARG A 64 -3.02 23.63 -4.96
CA ARG A 64 -3.34 24.01 -6.34
C ARG A 64 -4.06 22.90 -7.11
N ARG A 65 -3.76 21.64 -6.80
CA ARG A 65 -4.41 20.45 -7.36
C ARG A 65 -4.84 19.56 -6.20
N VAL A 66 -6.12 19.32 -6.14
CA VAL A 66 -6.74 18.58 -5.02
C VAL A 66 -6.98 17.11 -5.32
N ARG A 67 -7.05 16.72 -6.61
CA ARG A 67 -7.47 15.37 -7.02
C ARG A 67 -6.58 14.28 -6.41
N GLY A 68 -5.26 14.31 -6.65
CA GLY A 68 -4.34 13.30 -6.12
C GLY A 68 -4.33 13.26 -4.59
N ARG A 69 -4.49 14.41 -3.93
CA ARG A 69 -4.60 14.49 -2.47
C ARG A 69 -5.88 13.88 -1.93
N ILE A 70 -7.02 14.12 -2.59
CA ILE A 70 -8.31 13.49 -2.22
C ILE A 70 -8.23 11.98 -2.41
N LEU A 71 -7.68 11.51 -3.54
CA LEU A 71 -7.51 10.09 -3.79
C LEU A 71 -6.59 9.43 -2.74
N LEU A 72 -5.49 10.10 -2.36
CA LEU A 72 -4.62 9.61 -1.31
C LEU A 72 -5.30 9.61 0.06
N LEU A 73 -6.11 10.62 0.38
CA LEU A 73 -6.92 10.63 1.61
C LEU A 73 -7.88 9.44 1.67
N LEU A 74 -8.52 9.07 0.56
CA LEU A 74 -9.37 7.88 0.49
C LEU A 74 -8.56 6.60 0.76
N VAL A 75 -7.37 6.47 0.18
CA VAL A 75 -6.47 5.34 0.45
C VAL A 75 -6.07 5.31 1.93
N MET A 76 -5.68 6.46 2.50
CA MET A 76 -5.32 6.57 3.92
C MET A 76 -6.48 6.19 4.85
N LEU A 77 -7.72 6.58 4.51
CA LEU A 77 -8.91 6.19 5.26
C LEU A 77 -9.14 4.67 5.21
N GLY A 78 -8.91 4.04 4.05
CA GLY A 78 -8.95 2.59 3.92
C GLY A 78 -7.92 1.89 4.80
N LEU A 79 -6.66 2.40 4.81
CA LEU A 79 -5.57 1.87 5.62
C LEU A 79 -5.78 2.13 7.12
N LEU A 80 -6.35 3.28 7.49
CA LEU A 80 -6.78 3.55 8.85
C LEU A 80 -7.82 2.52 9.31
N TYR A 81 -8.85 2.28 8.48
CA TYR A 81 -9.88 1.29 8.75
C TYR A 81 -9.28 -0.11 8.90
N ASP A 82 -8.38 -0.51 8.00
CA ASP A 82 -7.70 -1.80 8.02
C ASP A 82 -6.99 -2.03 9.35
N ASN A 83 -6.14 -1.09 9.77
CA ASN A 83 -5.38 -1.20 11.01
C ASN A 83 -6.29 -1.17 12.24
N ALA A 84 -7.32 -0.33 12.25
CA ALA A 84 -8.28 -0.24 13.37
C ALA A 84 -9.06 -1.55 13.55
N VAL A 85 -9.54 -2.18 12.48
CA VAL A 85 -10.28 -3.45 12.54
C VAL A 85 -9.39 -4.58 13.06
N ILE A 86 -8.13 -4.68 12.63
CA ILE A 86 -7.19 -5.68 13.14
C ILE A 86 -6.92 -5.46 14.62
N ALA A 87 -6.66 -4.22 15.03
CA ALA A 87 -6.44 -3.88 16.43
C ALA A 87 -7.65 -4.22 17.33
N LEU A 88 -8.87 -3.99 16.83
CA LEU A 88 -10.11 -4.32 17.53
C LEU A 88 -10.40 -5.82 17.63
N GLY A 89 -9.79 -6.65 16.77
CA GLY A 89 -10.04 -8.08 16.71
C GLY A 89 -9.87 -8.80 18.05
N THR A 90 -8.89 -8.39 18.86
CA THR A 90 -8.66 -8.95 20.20
C THR A 90 -9.79 -8.62 21.17
N SER A 91 -10.37 -7.42 21.09
CA SER A 91 -11.42 -6.94 21.98
C SER A 91 -12.81 -7.47 21.58
N LEU A 92 -13.09 -7.54 20.27
CA LEU A 92 -14.38 -7.97 19.73
C LEU A 92 -14.57 -9.48 19.75
N ARG A 93 -13.48 -10.25 19.85
CA ARG A 93 -13.47 -11.71 19.73
C ARG A 93 -13.96 -12.18 18.34
N ALA A 94 -13.86 -13.50 18.07
CA ALA A 94 -14.39 -14.08 16.86
C ALA A 94 -15.94 -14.09 16.91
N GLY A 95 -16.57 -13.67 15.81
CA GLY A 95 -18.04 -13.60 15.66
C GLY A 95 -18.42 -12.78 14.43
N ASP A 96 -19.72 -12.75 14.13
CA ASP A 96 -20.27 -12.16 12.90
C ASP A 96 -19.93 -10.69 12.71
N LEU A 97 -19.84 -9.93 13.81
CA LEU A 97 -19.47 -8.52 13.75
C LEU A 97 -18.02 -8.35 13.24
N LEU A 98 -17.07 -9.09 13.83
CA LEU A 98 -15.66 -9.01 13.42
C LEU A 98 -15.48 -9.54 12.00
N GLU A 99 -16.19 -10.60 11.62
CA GLU A 99 -16.17 -11.14 10.26
C GLU A 99 -16.65 -10.10 9.25
N SER A 100 -17.79 -9.43 9.53
CA SER A 100 -18.31 -8.36 8.68
C SER A 100 -17.35 -7.19 8.54
N LEU A 101 -16.70 -6.76 9.63
CA LEU A 101 -15.70 -5.72 9.59
C LEU A 101 -14.49 -6.13 8.74
N HIS A 102 -14.04 -7.38 8.85
CA HIS A 102 -12.97 -7.90 8.00
C HIS A 102 -13.40 -8.02 6.53
N ALA A 103 -14.63 -8.40 6.23
CA ALA A 103 -15.17 -8.42 4.87
C ALA A 103 -15.04 -7.03 4.20
N TRP A 104 -15.39 -5.96 4.92
CA TRP A 104 -15.24 -4.59 4.42
C TRP A 104 -13.78 -4.17 4.20
N ARG A 105 -12.81 -4.73 4.92
CA ARG A 105 -11.37 -4.50 4.65
C ARG A 105 -10.99 -4.97 3.25
N TYR A 106 -11.42 -6.17 2.84
CA TYR A 106 -11.14 -6.72 1.51
C TYR A 106 -11.77 -5.86 0.41
N TRP A 107 -13.03 -5.41 0.60
CA TRP A 107 -13.68 -4.50 -0.34
C TRP A 107 -12.97 -3.15 -0.44
N ALA A 108 -12.62 -2.56 0.69
CA ALA A 108 -11.90 -1.29 0.72
C ALA A 108 -10.56 -1.39 -0.01
N HIS A 109 -9.82 -2.47 0.23
CA HIS A 109 -8.53 -2.72 -0.45
C HIS A 109 -8.71 -2.90 -1.96
N ALA A 110 -9.73 -3.65 -2.38
CA ALA A 110 -10.05 -3.87 -3.80
C ALA A 110 -10.38 -2.57 -4.55
N TRP A 111 -11.02 -1.60 -3.89
CA TRP A 111 -11.46 -0.36 -4.53
C TRP A 111 -10.45 0.79 -4.40
N LEU A 112 -9.73 0.86 -3.29
CA LEU A 112 -8.88 2.02 -2.98
C LEU A 112 -7.44 1.86 -3.45
N THR A 113 -6.87 0.67 -3.39
CA THR A 113 -5.48 0.45 -3.83
C THR A 113 -5.25 0.79 -5.31
N PRO A 114 -6.15 0.45 -6.26
CA PRO A 114 -5.96 0.84 -7.66
C PRO A 114 -5.94 2.35 -7.90
N LEU A 115 -6.49 3.17 -6.99
CA LEU A 115 -6.48 4.64 -7.10
C LEU A 115 -5.05 5.20 -7.11
N ILE A 116 -4.07 4.44 -6.63
CA ILE A 116 -2.64 4.82 -6.66
C ILE A 116 -2.17 5.09 -8.09
N VAL A 117 -2.73 4.40 -9.10
CA VAL A 117 -2.44 4.66 -10.52
C VAL A 117 -2.85 6.09 -10.91
N LEU A 118 -4.01 6.55 -10.45
CA LEU A 118 -4.48 7.92 -10.71
C LEU A 118 -3.71 8.95 -9.88
N ILE A 119 -3.26 8.58 -8.68
CA ILE A 119 -2.38 9.42 -7.86
C ILE A 119 -1.05 9.64 -8.59
N ALA A 120 -0.47 8.58 -9.16
CA ALA A 120 0.75 8.68 -9.97
C ALA A 120 0.56 9.59 -11.18
N LEU A 121 -0.55 9.46 -11.90
CA LEU A 121 -0.89 10.36 -13.00
C LEU A 121 -0.99 11.82 -12.53
N ASP A 122 -1.60 12.07 -11.37
CA ASP A 122 -1.73 13.44 -10.82
C ASP A 122 -0.35 14.01 -10.45
N ILE A 123 0.55 13.21 -9.89
CA ILE A 123 1.95 13.57 -9.64
C ILE A 123 2.64 13.96 -10.95
N TRP A 124 2.52 13.16 -12.02
CA TRP A 124 3.11 13.48 -13.33
C TRP A 124 2.58 14.79 -13.90
N GLN A 125 1.29 15.06 -13.73
CA GLN A 125 0.66 16.31 -14.18
C GLN A 125 1.08 17.50 -13.31
N GLN A 126 1.22 17.32 -12.00
CA GLN A 126 1.71 18.33 -11.06
C GLN A 126 3.15 18.73 -11.40
N GLU A 127 3.99 17.75 -11.70
CA GLU A 127 5.39 17.93 -12.08
C GLU A 127 5.56 18.35 -13.56
N ARG A 128 4.47 18.54 -14.30
CA ARG A 128 4.45 18.94 -15.71
C ARG A 128 5.33 18.05 -16.59
N LEU A 129 5.36 16.75 -16.33
CA LEU A 129 6.09 15.80 -17.16
C LEU A 129 5.45 15.75 -18.56
N ALA A 130 6.29 15.69 -19.61
CA ALA A 130 5.80 15.69 -21.00
C ALA A 130 4.82 14.56 -21.29
N ILE A 131 5.07 13.37 -20.73
CA ILE A 131 4.21 12.19 -20.85
C ILE A 131 2.80 12.43 -20.32
N ALA A 132 2.64 13.22 -19.26
CA ALA A 132 1.33 13.50 -18.62
C ALA A 132 0.44 14.45 -19.41
N ARG A 133 0.95 15.07 -20.48
CA ARG A 133 0.17 15.93 -21.41
C ARG A 133 -0.65 15.10 -22.40
N SER A 134 -0.30 13.83 -22.60
CA SER A 134 -0.99 12.94 -23.53
C SER A 134 -2.37 12.54 -22.98
N ARG A 135 -3.41 12.76 -23.78
CA ARG A 135 -4.77 12.28 -23.48
C ARG A 135 -4.82 10.76 -23.44
N LEU A 136 -3.99 10.08 -24.26
CA LEU A 136 -3.88 8.64 -24.28
C LEU A 136 -3.37 8.09 -22.94
N ILE A 137 -2.32 8.68 -22.38
CA ILE A 137 -1.77 8.29 -21.07
C ILE A 137 -2.81 8.48 -19.96
N SER A 138 -3.54 9.58 -19.99
CA SER A 138 -4.64 9.82 -19.03
C SER A 138 -5.75 8.78 -19.19
N ALA A 139 -6.16 8.47 -20.42
CA ALA A 139 -7.17 7.44 -20.70
C ALA A 139 -6.71 6.04 -20.27
N LEU A 140 -5.44 5.69 -20.53
CA LEU A 140 -4.86 4.41 -20.09
C LEU A 140 -4.82 4.30 -18.55
N ALA A 141 -4.44 5.36 -17.84
CA ALA A 141 -4.43 5.34 -16.38
C ALA A 141 -5.84 5.09 -15.80
N TRP A 142 -6.87 5.75 -16.36
CA TRP A 142 -8.26 5.49 -15.98
C TRP A 142 -8.70 4.07 -16.32
N LEU A 143 -8.39 3.59 -17.53
CA LEU A 143 -8.73 2.23 -17.97
C LEU A 143 -8.08 1.17 -17.05
N ILE A 144 -6.79 1.32 -16.75
CA ILE A 144 -6.07 0.42 -15.85
C ILE A 144 -6.71 0.45 -14.46
N THR A 145 -7.02 1.63 -13.92
CA THR A 145 -7.65 1.74 -12.60
C THR A 145 -9.01 1.05 -12.56
N ILE A 146 -9.87 1.29 -13.55
CA ILE A 146 -11.20 0.67 -13.62
C ILE A 146 -11.08 -0.85 -13.80
N ALA A 147 -10.17 -1.31 -14.67
CA ALA A 147 -9.93 -2.73 -14.89
C ALA A 147 -9.44 -3.42 -13.60
N LEU A 148 -8.52 -2.79 -12.86
CA LEU A 148 -8.04 -3.31 -11.58
C LEU A 148 -9.15 -3.34 -10.53
N ILE A 149 -9.98 -2.29 -10.42
CA ILE A 149 -11.12 -2.27 -9.49
C ILE A 149 -12.08 -3.41 -9.82
N ALA A 150 -12.46 -3.57 -11.10
CA ALA A 150 -13.37 -4.62 -11.53
C ALA A 150 -12.81 -6.02 -11.24
N TYR A 151 -11.54 -6.23 -11.58
CA TYR A 151 -10.83 -7.48 -11.34
C TYR A 151 -10.73 -7.81 -9.84
N GLN A 152 -10.32 -6.85 -9.01
CA GLN A 152 -10.20 -7.03 -7.56
C GLN A 152 -11.56 -7.18 -6.88
N THR A 153 -12.60 -6.52 -7.39
CA THR A 153 -13.98 -6.72 -6.93
C THR A 153 -14.44 -8.16 -7.16
N PHE A 154 -14.08 -8.74 -8.31
CA PHE A 154 -14.38 -10.13 -8.60
C PHE A 154 -13.66 -11.09 -7.64
N LEU A 155 -12.36 -10.87 -7.37
CA LEU A 155 -11.60 -11.68 -6.43
C LEU A 155 -12.08 -11.52 -4.98
N ALA A 156 -12.28 -10.28 -4.53
CA ALA A 156 -12.74 -9.99 -3.17
C ALA A 156 -14.09 -10.65 -2.85
N ARG A 157 -14.97 -10.79 -3.85
CA ARG A 157 -16.24 -11.51 -3.68
C ARG A 157 -16.06 -12.97 -3.24
N ASP A 158 -15.06 -13.65 -3.79
CA ASP A 158 -14.79 -15.05 -3.46
C ASP A 158 -14.00 -15.16 -2.14
N GLU A 159 -13.06 -14.23 -1.90
CA GLU A 159 -12.31 -14.14 -0.65
C GLU A 159 -13.24 -13.92 0.55
N VAL A 160 -14.17 -12.96 0.46
CA VAL A 160 -15.12 -12.64 1.54
C VAL A 160 -16.05 -13.80 1.87
N ARG A 161 -16.38 -14.65 0.90
CA ARG A 161 -17.24 -15.84 1.14
C ARG A 161 -16.57 -16.97 1.87
N THR A 162 -15.24 -16.98 1.92
CA THR A 162 -14.44 -18.06 2.49
C THR A 162 -13.66 -17.63 3.73
N LEU A 163 -14.08 -16.52 4.36
CA LEU A 163 -13.43 -15.98 5.56
C LEU A 163 -13.50 -16.99 6.72
N ARG A 164 -12.40 -17.14 7.42
CA ARG A 164 -12.28 -17.93 8.64
C ARG A 164 -11.47 -17.18 9.69
N ALA A 165 -11.82 -17.35 10.95
CA ALA A 165 -11.11 -16.75 12.06
C ALA A 165 -9.73 -17.42 12.20
N VAL A 166 -8.70 -16.60 12.25
CA VAL A 166 -7.30 -17.00 12.49
C VAL A 166 -6.79 -16.24 13.70
N ARG A 167 -6.15 -16.93 14.62
CA ARG A 167 -5.51 -16.32 15.79
C ARG A 167 -3.99 -16.45 15.66
N GLU A 168 -3.34 -15.34 15.36
CA GLU A 168 -1.89 -15.28 15.22
C GLU A 168 -1.34 -14.00 15.85
N PHE A 169 -0.15 -14.08 16.44
CA PHE A 169 0.58 -12.95 17.02
C PHE A 169 -0.27 -12.05 17.95
N GLY A 170 -1.18 -12.68 18.70
CA GLY A 170 -2.00 -12.03 19.72
C GLY A 170 -3.22 -11.27 19.20
N VAL A 171 -3.50 -11.28 17.89
CA VAL A 171 -4.70 -10.71 17.28
C VAL A 171 -5.60 -11.79 16.69
N ILE A 172 -6.91 -11.52 16.69
CA ILE A 172 -7.89 -12.34 15.96
C ILE A 172 -8.28 -11.59 14.71
N ARG A 173 -8.12 -12.24 13.56
CA ARG A 173 -8.50 -11.69 12.26
C ARG A 173 -9.22 -12.73 11.42
N TYR A 174 -9.96 -12.29 10.43
CA TYR A 174 -10.59 -13.17 9.46
C TYR A 174 -9.80 -13.11 8.16
N GLU A 175 -9.44 -14.29 7.65
CA GLU A 175 -8.66 -14.45 6.41
C GLU A 175 -9.39 -15.43 5.48
N PRO A 176 -9.27 -15.25 4.15
CA PRO A 176 -9.83 -16.21 3.20
C PRO A 176 -9.21 -17.60 3.39
N ALA A 177 -10.04 -18.64 3.35
CA ALA A 177 -9.56 -20.02 3.42
C ALA A 177 -8.68 -20.38 2.22
N ASN A 178 -9.02 -19.82 1.04
CA ASN A 178 -8.27 -19.96 -0.19
C ASN A 178 -7.88 -18.57 -0.67
N THR A 179 -6.61 -18.23 -0.58
CA THR A 179 -6.07 -17.04 -1.23
C THR A 179 -5.97 -17.31 -2.73
N ILE A 180 -6.99 -16.93 -3.49
CA ILE A 180 -6.96 -16.92 -4.97
C ILE A 180 -6.17 -15.70 -5.45
N GLY A 181 -5.42 -15.06 -4.55
CA GLY A 181 -4.78 -13.79 -4.78
C GLY A 181 -3.89 -13.79 -6.01
N SER A 182 -4.40 -13.20 -7.09
CA SER A 182 -3.54 -12.83 -8.21
C SER A 182 -2.70 -11.63 -7.77
N PRO A 183 -1.38 -11.69 -7.92
CA PRO A 183 -0.49 -10.58 -7.60
C PRO A 183 -0.64 -9.41 -8.58
N ALA A 184 -1.55 -9.49 -9.56
CA ALA A 184 -1.67 -8.55 -10.67
C ALA A 184 -1.82 -7.09 -10.19
N MET A 185 -2.67 -6.82 -9.18
CA MET A 185 -2.83 -5.48 -8.64
C MET A 185 -1.53 -4.96 -8.03
N ILE A 186 -0.89 -5.75 -7.19
CA ILE A 186 0.37 -5.38 -6.53
C ILE A 186 1.45 -5.11 -7.58
N ILE A 187 1.57 -5.97 -8.60
CA ILE A 187 2.54 -5.83 -9.68
C ILE A 187 2.29 -4.52 -10.44
N VAL A 188 1.06 -4.26 -10.88
CA VAL A 188 0.74 -3.07 -11.68
C VAL A 188 0.95 -1.79 -10.87
N VAL A 189 0.45 -1.73 -9.64
CA VAL A 189 0.60 -0.56 -8.78
C VAL A 189 2.09 -0.30 -8.46
N THR A 190 2.85 -1.35 -8.14
CA THR A 190 4.28 -1.24 -7.87
C THR A 190 5.05 -0.77 -9.10
N LEU A 191 4.77 -1.32 -10.28
CA LEU A 191 5.40 -0.86 -11.53
C LEU A 191 5.11 0.61 -11.82
N VAL A 192 3.87 1.05 -11.66
CA VAL A 192 3.49 2.45 -11.85
C VAL A 192 4.23 3.36 -10.86
N LEU A 193 4.37 2.94 -9.60
CA LEU A 193 5.12 3.70 -8.60
C LEU A 193 6.62 3.74 -8.91
N ILE A 194 7.22 2.62 -9.34
CA ILE A 194 8.63 2.55 -9.76
C ILE A 194 8.87 3.49 -10.95
N ILE A 195 8.03 3.44 -11.98
CA ILE A 195 8.11 4.35 -13.13
C ILE A 195 8.02 5.81 -12.65
N THR A 196 7.08 6.11 -11.75
CA THR A 196 6.92 7.44 -11.17
C THR A 196 8.18 7.89 -10.45
N ALA A 197 8.76 7.04 -9.61
CA ALA A 197 9.98 7.35 -8.87
C ALA A 197 11.17 7.60 -9.80
N ILE A 198 11.35 6.77 -10.84
CA ILE A 198 12.40 6.95 -11.85
C ILE A 198 12.22 8.28 -12.59
N LEU A 199 11.01 8.59 -13.05
CA LEU A 199 10.72 9.86 -13.72
C LEU A 199 11.01 11.06 -12.81
N LEU A 200 10.60 11.00 -11.54
CA LEU A 200 10.87 12.08 -10.59
C LEU A 200 12.36 12.22 -10.28
N LEU A 201 13.08 11.10 -10.18
CA LEU A 201 14.53 11.12 -9.95
C LEU A 201 15.27 11.75 -11.15
N LEU A 202 14.97 11.30 -12.37
CA LEU A 202 15.66 11.75 -13.59
C LEU A 202 15.33 13.19 -13.96
N TYR A 203 14.06 13.59 -13.87
CA TYR A 203 13.62 14.90 -14.35
C TYR A 203 13.56 15.98 -13.26
N ARG A 204 13.56 15.59 -11.97
CA ARG A 204 13.37 16.50 -10.84
C ARG A 204 14.39 16.35 -9.72
N GLY A 205 15.27 15.34 -9.77
CA GLY A 205 16.20 15.01 -8.69
C GLY A 205 15.47 14.67 -7.38
N TRP A 206 14.20 14.20 -7.46
CA TRP A 206 13.38 13.89 -6.31
C TRP A 206 13.43 12.40 -6.00
N TRP A 207 14.04 12.05 -4.89
CA TRP A 207 14.36 10.68 -4.50
C TRP A 207 13.47 10.12 -3.39
N TRP A 208 12.62 10.96 -2.79
CA TRP A 208 11.79 10.58 -1.63
C TRP A 208 10.87 9.40 -1.92
N LEU A 209 10.18 9.38 -3.06
CA LEU A 209 9.32 8.26 -3.47
C LEU A 209 10.15 6.99 -3.71
N ALA A 210 11.33 7.12 -4.30
CA ALA A 210 12.22 5.97 -4.53
C ALA A 210 12.67 5.33 -3.21
N ILE A 211 12.96 6.13 -2.17
CA ILE A 211 13.26 5.62 -0.84
C ILE A 211 12.07 4.88 -0.25
N GLY A 212 10.85 5.46 -0.31
CA GLY A 212 9.65 4.80 0.20
C GLY A 212 9.43 3.42 -0.42
N ILE A 213 9.61 3.32 -1.74
CA ILE A 213 9.49 2.04 -2.47
C ILE A 213 10.63 1.07 -2.07
N ALA A 214 11.86 1.54 -1.95
CA ALA A 214 13.00 0.70 -1.61
C ALA A 214 12.94 0.19 -0.15
N LEU A 215 12.33 0.95 0.76
CA LEU A 215 12.15 0.54 2.14
C LEU A 215 11.09 -0.55 2.33
N MET A 216 10.10 -0.67 1.43
CA MET A 216 9.06 -1.69 1.56
C MET A 216 9.62 -3.11 1.67
N PRO A 217 10.42 -3.63 0.72
CA PRO A 217 10.96 -4.98 0.82
C PRO A 217 11.89 -5.15 2.02
N PHE A 218 12.60 -4.10 2.44
CA PHE A 218 13.43 -4.14 3.63
C PHE A 218 12.60 -4.28 4.91
N ILE A 219 11.51 -3.49 5.05
CA ILE A 219 10.59 -3.58 6.20
C ILE A 219 9.90 -4.94 6.23
N MET A 220 9.45 -5.44 5.09
CA MET A 220 8.86 -6.78 4.98
C MET A 220 9.86 -7.87 5.34
N TRP A 221 11.15 -7.68 5.02
CA TRP A 221 12.20 -8.61 5.45
C TRP A 221 12.37 -8.64 6.97
N LEU A 222 12.17 -7.52 7.68
CA LEU A 222 12.21 -7.47 9.16
C LEU A 222 11.16 -8.38 9.82
N GLN A 223 10.10 -8.73 9.14
CA GLN A 223 9.11 -9.70 9.61
C GLN A 223 9.74 -11.05 9.95
N LEU A 224 10.77 -11.48 9.20
CA LEU A 224 11.43 -12.76 9.40
C LEU A 224 12.13 -12.89 10.77
N PRO A 225 12.98 -11.93 11.21
CA PRO A 225 13.64 -11.99 12.50
C PRO A 225 12.77 -11.55 13.68
N LEU A 226 11.80 -10.66 13.48
CA LEU A 226 11.04 -10.04 14.55
C LEU A 226 9.68 -10.72 14.80
N GLY A 227 9.20 -11.48 13.83
CA GLY A 227 7.88 -12.08 13.85
C GLY A 227 6.76 -11.05 13.65
N GLY A 228 5.52 -11.52 13.53
CA GLY A 228 4.35 -10.66 13.33
C GLY A 228 4.08 -10.34 11.86
N ARG A 229 2.84 -9.98 11.54
CA ARG A 229 2.40 -9.58 10.20
C ARG A 229 2.13 -8.08 10.09
N GLY A 230 2.15 -7.36 11.19
CA GLY A 230 1.96 -5.91 11.23
C GLY A 230 3.03 -5.14 10.44
N TRP A 231 4.18 -5.75 10.14
CA TRP A 231 5.24 -5.14 9.33
C TRP A 231 4.83 -4.84 7.89
N GLU A 232 3.91 -5.61 7.32
CA GLU A 232 3.32 -5.34 6.01
C GLU A 232 2.62 -3.96 6.03
N ASN A 233 1.83 -3.69 7.06
CA ASN A 233 1.13 -2.41 7.26
C ASN A 233 2.10 -1.25 7.59
N VAL A 234 3.22 -1.54 8.26
CA VAL A 234 4.30 -0.53 8.45
C VAL A 234 4.90 -0.15 7.10
N ALA A 235 5.16 -1.12 6.22
CA ALA A 235 5.69 -0.86 4.88
C ALA A 235 4.71 -0.02 4.05
N GLU A 236 3.41 -0.32 4.09
CA GLU A 236 2.35 0.47 3.45
C GLU A 236 2.27 1.89 4.00
N PHE A 237 2.42 2.06 5.30
CA PHE A 237 2.45 3.38 5.94
C PHE A 237 3.63 4.23 5.44
N VAL A 238 4.83 3.65 5.40
CA VAL A 238 6.03 4.32 4.88
C VAL A 238 5.86 4.72 3.42
N LEU A 239 5.31 3.83 2.58
CA LEU A 239 5.00 4.15 1.19
C LEU A 239 3.98 5.28 1.08
N THR A 240 2.94 5.25 1.90
CA THR A 240 1.90 6.29 1.95
C THR A 240 2.49 7.66 2.30
N LEU A 241 3.40 7.71 3.27
CA LEU A 241 4.13 8.94 3.62
C LEU A 241 5.02 9.42 2.46
N ALA A 242 5.65 8.51 1.73
CA ALA A 242 6.47 8.87 0.58
C ALA A 242 5.63 9.46 -0.57
N ILE A 243 4.44 8.91 -0.83
CA ILE A 243 3.48 9.43 -1.81
C ILE A 243 2.96 10.80 -1.34
N TRP A 244 2.56 10.92 -0.07
CA TRP A 244 2.09 12.18 0.49
C TRP A 244 3.14 13.29 0.41
N GLY A 245 4.37 13.02 0.87
CA GLY A 245 5.48 13.97 0.77
C GLY A 245 5.79 14.38 -0.68
N THR A 246 5.56 13.49 -1.64
CA THR A 246 5.71 13.79 -3.07
C THR A 246 4.60 14.70 -3.58
N LEU A 247 3.35 14.50 -3.17
CA LEU A 247 2.22 15.38 -3.52
C LEU A 247 2.31 16.75 -2.86
N GLU A 248 2.91 16.84 -1.66
CA GLU A 248 3.09 18.12 -0.94
C GLU A 248 4.30 18.92 -1.41
N ARG A 249 5.13 18.33 -2.26
CA ARG A 249 6.29 19.01 -2.81
C ARG A 249 5.87 20.32 -3.50
N ARG A 250 6.32 21.45 -2.96
CA ARG A 250 6.26 22.74 -3.65
C ARG A 250 7.38 22.74 -4.69
N LEU A 251 7.02 22.89 -5.97
CA LEU A 251 8.02 23.18 -6.98
C LEU A 251 8.74 24.46 -6.53
N PRO A 252 10.08 24.46 -6.38
CA PRO A 252 10.78 25.71 -6.25
C PRO A 252 10.39 26.54 -7.49
N MET A 253 9.87 27.75 -7.27
CA MET A 253 9.73 28.70 -8.36
C MET A 253 11.13 28.87 -8.91
N ARG A 254 11.46 28.16 -10.00
CA ARG A 254 12.63 28.52 -10.76
C ARG A 254 12.36 29.89 -11.30
N LEU A 255 13.07 30.84 -10.76
CA LEU A 255 13.45 32.08 -11.42
C LEU A 255 14.07 31.71 -12.77
N PHE A 256 13.20 31.56 -13.78
CA PHE A 256 13.60 31.67 -15.17
C PHE A 256 13.00 32.97 -15.63
N ALA A 257 13.73 34.02 -15.35
CA ALA A 257 13.76 35.17 -16.23
C ALA A 257 14.59 34.77 -17.46
#